data_0cb88ff1d086d71e6e0884aa502cffaa
#
_entry.id   0cb88ff1d086d71e6e0884aa502cffaa
#
_cell.length_a   1.000
_cell.length_b   1.000
_cell.length_c   1.000
_cell.angle_alpha   90.00
_cell.angle_beta   90.00
_cell.angle_gamma   90.00
#
_symmetry.space_group_name_H-M   'P 1'
#
loop_
_entity.id
_entity.type
_entity.pdbx_description
1 polymer ?
#
loop_
_entity_poly.entity_id
_entity_poly.type
_entity_poly.pdbx_seq_one_letter_code
_entity_poly.pdbx_strand_id
1 'polypeptide(L)'
;MPKRNGQGIDLLADPTRRRIVALLALGLGQPSKLAKEIGLSRPATSRQLRLLQSAGLILVRQHYFDRRRLVYFIEPRRLGQITAWLAGTEVGRAFPTTPVTRAVVPLERNDRDSGS
;
A
#
# COMPACT_ATOMS: atom_id res chain seq x y z
N MET A 1 0.11 19.01 12.78
CA MET A 1 -0.47 19.56 11.71
C MET A 1 -1.63 18.85 11.23
N PRO A 2 -2.67 19.46 11.40
CA PRO A 2 -3.92 18.83 11.07
C PRO A 2 -4.13 18.58 9.63
N LYS A 3 -3.40 19.22 8.82
CA LYS A 3 -3.62 19.03 7.47
C LYS A 3 -3.30 17.69 6.95
N ARG A 4 -2.65 16.88 7.71
CA ARG A 4 -2.35 15.62 7.22
C ARG A 4 -3.53 14.75 7.01
N ASN A 5 -4.61 15.00 7.61
CA ASN A 5 -5.74 14.17 7.49
C ASN A 5 -6.38 14.13 6.17
N GLY A 6 -6.44 15.01 5.42
CA GLY A 6 -7.01 14.88 4.13
C GLY A 6 -6.06 15.15 3.09
N GLN A 7 -4.94 15.72 3.47
CA GLN A 7 -4.05 16.11 2.48
C GLN A 7 -3.28 15.06 1.82
N GLY A 8 -2.96 13.99 2.47
CA GLY A 8 -2.16 12.97 1.85
C GLY A 8 -2.81 12.37 0.63
N ILE A 9 -4.12 12.48 0.55
CA ILE A 9 -4.83 11.86 -0.56
C ILE A 9 -4.46 12.48 -1.89
N ASP A 10 -3.95 13.70 -1.88
CA ASP A 10 -3.52 14.37 -3.10
C ASP A 10 -2.38 13.64 -3.77
N LEU A 11 -1.63 12.89 -3.02
CA LEU A 11 -0.53 12.13 -3.59
C LEU A 11 -1.02 11.12 -4.59
N LEU A 12 -2.27 10.74 -4.50
CA LEU A 12 -2.83 9.77 -5.43
C LEU A 12 -3.16 10.36 -6.78
N ALA A 13 -2.89 11.64 -6.96
CA ALA A 13 -3.02 12.22 -8.29
C ALA A 13 -1.91 11.72 -9.20
N ASP A 14 -0.82 11.26 -8.64
CA ASP A 14 0.28 10.71 -9.43
C ASP A 14 -0.03 9.26 -9.81
N PRO A 15 0.05 8.91 -11.10
CA PRO A 15 -0.30 7.56 -11.52
C PRO A 15 0.54 6.47 -10.87
N THR A 16 1.82 6.74 -10.65
CA THR A 16 2.68 5.76 -10.03
C THR A 16 2.25 5.46 -8.61
N ARG A 17 1.94 6.50 -7.87
CA ARG A 17 1.52 6.31 -6.50
C ARG A 17 0.15 5.64 -6.41
N ARG A 18 -0.74 5.97 -7.34
CA ARG A 18 -2.03 5.29 -7.38
C ARG A 18 -1.82 3.80 -7.59
N ARG A 19 -0.91 3.46 -8.49
CA ARG A 19 -0.66 2.08 -8.79
C ARG A 19 -0.07 1.35 -7.59
N ILE A 20 0.85 2.01 -6.89
CA ILE A 20 1.42 1.42 -5.68
C ILE A 20 0.33 1.09 -4.68
N VAL A 21 -0.53 2.06 -4.42
CA VAL A 21 -1.58 1.86 -3.44
C VAL A 21 -2.54 0.76 -3.88
N ALA A 22 -2.86 0.71 -5.16
CA ALA A 22 -3.72 -0.35 -5.67
C ALA A 22 -3.09 -1.72 -5.47
N LEU A 23 -1.79 -1.82 -5.69
CA LEU A 23 -1.10 -3.09 -5.50
C LEU A 23 -1.03 -3.47 -4.02
N LEU A 24 -0.87 -2.49 -3.15
CA LEU A 24 -0.92 -2.76 -1.72
C LEU A 24 -2.28 -3.30 -1.33
N ALA A 25 -3.32 -2.78 -1.96
CA ALA A 25 -4.66 -3.23 -1.67
C ALA A 25 -4.85 -4.69 -2.07
N LEU A 26 -4.04 -5.16 -2.99
CA LEU A 26 -4.09 -6.55 -3.40
C LEU A 26 -3.12 -7.43 -2.61
N GLY A 27 -2.47 -6.87 -1.61
CA GLY A 27 -1.57 -7.65 -0.79
C GLY A 27 -0.14 -7.70 -1.27
N LEU A 28 0.21 -6.93 -2.27
CA LEU A 28 1.56 -6.93 -2.80
C LEU A 28 2.39 -5.86 -2.12
N GLY A 29 2.62 -6.02 -0.83
CA GLY A 29 3.29 -5.01 -0.03
C GLY A 29 4.79 -5.14 0.11
N GLN A 30 5.41 -6.08 -0.59
CA GLN A 30 6.86 -6.22 -0.52
C GLN A 30 7.51 -5.32 -1.54
N PRO A 31 8.46 -4.47 -1.13
CA PRO A 31 9.07 -3.51 -2.05
C PRO A 31 9.65 -4.11 -3.32
N SER A 32 10.25 -5.28 -3.21
CA SER A 32 10.82 -5.90 -4.40
C SER A 32 9.75 -6.28 -5.41
N LYS A 33 8.62 -6.76 -4.91
CA LYS A 33 7.53 -7.12 -5.81
C LYS A 33 6.88 -5.90 -6.40
N LEU A 34 6.74 -4.86 -5.60
CA LEU A 34 6.18 -3.61 -6.10
C LEU A 34 7.05 -3.01 -7.19
N ALA A 35 8.35 -3.01 -6.95
CA ALA A 35 9.28 -2.45 -7.92
C ALA A 35 9.15 -3.16 -9.25
N LYS A 36 9.06 -4.47 -9.20
CA LYS A 36 8.95 -5.26 -10.38
C LYS A 36 7.65 -4.99 -11.13
N GLU A 37 6.55 -4.94 -10.40
CA GLU A 37 5.26 -4.71 -11.02
C GLU A 37 5.15 -3.35 -11.66
N ILE A 38 5.78 -2.36 -11.06
CA ILE A 38 5.67 -1.00 -11.54
C ILE A 38 6.76 -0.67 -12.55
N GLY A 39 7.84 -1.41 -12.50
CA GLY A 39 8.95 -1.13 -13.39
C GLY A 39 9.86 -0.02 -12.89
N LEU A 40 9.96 0.12 -11.59
CA LEU A 40 10.84 1.10 -10.98
C LEU A 40 11.99 0.41 -10.29
N SER A 41 13.06 1.15 -10.06
CA SER A 41 14.16 0.62 -9.27
C SER A 41 13.72 0.49 -7.82
N ARG A 42 14.46 -0.30 -7.05
CA ARG A 42 14.18 -0.44 -5.64
C ARG A 42 14.29 0.88 -4.90
N PRO A 43 15.33 1.67 -5.12
CA PRO A 43 15.42 2.96 -4.45
C PRO A 43 14.28 3.91 -4.82
N ALA A 44 13.88 3.91 -6.07
CA ALA A 44 12.77 4.77 -6.49
C ALA A 44 11.47 4.33 -5.83
N THR A 45 11.26 3.02 -5.77
CA THR A 45 10.07 2.48 -5.14
C THR A 45 10.06 2.83 -3.66
N SER A 46 11.19 2.67 -2.99
CA SER A 46 11.28 2.98 -1.58
C SER A 46 10.99 4.45 -1.31
N ARG A 47 11.42 5.30 -2.21
CA ARG A 47 11.18 6.73 -2.05
C ARG A 47 9.69 7.04 -2.12
N GLN A 48 8.99 6.41 -3.05
CA GLN A 48 7.57 6.60 -3.17
C GLN A 48 6.84 6.05 -1.94
N LEU A 49 7.28 4.91 -1.45
CA LEU A 49 6.67 4.33 -0.27
C LEU A 49 6.85 5.21 0.95
N ARG A 50 8.03 5.80 1.10
CA ARG A 50 8.26 6.69 2.23
C ARG A 50 7.39 7.92 2.15
N LEU A 51 7.18 8.43 0.96
CA LEU A 51 6.34 9.59 0.77
C LEU A 51 4.90 9.26 1.19
N LEU A 52 4.39 8.13 0.74
CA LEU A 52 3.05 7.72 1.10
C LEU A 52 2.92 7.44 2.59
N GLN A 53 3.95 6.87 3.17
CA GLN A 53 3.97 6.59 4.58
C GLN A 53 3.95 7.88 5.40
N SER A 54 4.75 8.86 4.99
CA SER A 54 4.79 10.14 5.68
C SER A 54 3.46 10.86 5.63
N ALA A 55 2.70 10.63 4.60
CA ALA A 55 1.39 11.23 4.47
C ALA A 55 0.32 10.47 5.24
N GLY A 56 0.69 9.35 5.85
CA GLY A 56 -0.25 8.58 6.63
C GLY A 56 -1.18 7.72 5.82
N LEU A 57 -0.89 7.48 4.56
CA LEU A 57 -1.73 6.65 3.71
C LEU A 57 -1.42 5.18 3.84
N ILE A 58 -0.18 4.87 4.15
CA ILE A 58 0.25 3.49 4.29
C ILE A 58 1.10 3.35 5.54
N LEU A 59 1.26 2.13 5.97
CA LEU A 59 2.12 1.85 7.11
C LEU A 59 3.01 0.68 6.76
N VAL A 60 4.04 0.47 7.55
CA VAL A 60 5.00 -0.56 7.29
C VAL A 60 5.18 -1.43 8.52
N ARG A 61 5.41 -2.71 8.29
CA ARG A 61 5.66 -3.64 9.37
C ARG A 61 6.83 -4.53 8.98
N GLN A 62 7.53 -5.02 9.96
CA GLN A 62 8.59 -5.97 9.70
C GLN A 62 7.98 -7.33 9.46
N HIS A 63 8.60 -8.08 8.59
CA HIS A 63 8.14 -9.42 8.31
C HIS A 63 8.30 -10.26 9.57
N TYR A 64 7.35 -11.12 9.81
CA TYR A 64 7.33 -11.91 11.03
C TYR A 64 8.59 -12.74 11.22
N PHE A 65 9.01 -13.43 10.20
CA PHE A 65 10.20 -14.27 10.31
C PHE A 65 11.51 -13.55 10.03
N ASP A 66 11.50 -12.67 9.08
CA ASP A 66 12.72 -11.98 8.66
C ASP A 66 12.56 -10.50 8.86
N ARG A 67 13.07 -10.01 9.97
CA ARG A 67 12.91 -8.61 10.32
C ARG A 67 13.57 -7.63 9.37
N ARG A 68 14.45 -8.12 8.53
CA ARG A 68 15.08 -7.26 7.55
C ARG A 68 14.14 -6.97 6.40
N ARG A 69 13.06 -7.76 6.28
CA ARG A 69 12.09 -7.55 5.22
C ARG A 69 10.97 -6.69 5.73
N LEU A 70 10.60 -5.71 4.93
CA LEU A 70 9.50 -4.82 5.26
C LEU A 70 8.32 -5.14 4.38
N VAL A 71 7.13 -4.98 4.94
CA VAL A 71 5.90 -5.19 4.20
C VAL A 71 5.02 -3.98 4.43
N TYR A 72 4.50 -3.44 3.37
CA TYR A 72 3.68 -2.24 3.44
C TYR A 72 2.21 -2.55 3.29
N PHE A 73 1.38 -1.79 3.99
CA PHE A 73 -0.06 -1.98 3.99
C PHE A 73 -0.74 -0.63 3.91
N ILE A 74 -1.98 -0.63 3.45
CA ILE A 74 -2.77 0.58 3.49
C ILE A 74 -3.13 0.85 4.94
N GLU A 75 -3.04 2.11 5.36
CA GLU A 75 -3.42 2.50 6.70
C GLU A 75 -4.93 2.28 6.83
N PRO A 76 -5.38 1.44 7.76
CA PRO A 76 -6.79 1.08 7.84
C PRO A 76 -7.72 2.28 7.99
N ARG A 77 -7.29 3.30 8.69
CA ARG A 77 -8.12 4.47 8.88
C ARG A 77 -8.32 5.29 7.63
N ARG A 78 -7.45 5.10 6.65
CA ARG A 78 -7.54 5.82 5.40
C ARG A 78 -8.11 4.96 4.30
N LEU A 79 -8.44 3.73 4.62
CA LEU A 79 -8.90 2.78 3.61
C LEU A 79 -10.10 3.29 2.82
N GLY A 80 -11.07 3.85 3.51
CA GLY A 80 -12.25 4.33 2.82
C GLY A 80 -11.95 5.43 1.83
N GLN A 81 -11.11 6.37 2.21
CA GLN A 81 -10.75 7.46 1.32
C GLN A 81 -9.98 6.94 0.12
N ILE A 82 -9.07 6.03 0.38
CA ILE A 82 -8.24 5.50 -0.69
C ILE A 82 -9.07 4.69 -1.68
N THR A 83 -9.95 3.85 -1.19
CA THR A 83 -10.75 3.05 -2.08
C THR A 83 -11.71 3.91 -2.89
N ALA A 84 -12.23 4.96 -2.28
CA ALA A 84 -13.10 5.86 -3.01
C ALA A 84 -12.33 6.54 -4.15
N TRP A 85 -11.12 6.93 -3.86
CA TRP A 85 -10.28 7.57 -4.86
C TRP A 85 -9.97 6.62 -6.01
N LEU A 86 -9.56 5.39 -5.66
CA LEU A 86 -9.22 4.41 -6.67
C LEU A 86 -10.43 4.01 -7.51
N ALA A 87 -11.59 3.96 -6.90
CA ALA A 87 -12.79 3.60 -7.64
C ALA A 87 -13.16 4.63 -8.70
N GLY A 88 -12.68 5.85 -8.52
CA GLY A 88 -12.96 6.88 -9.50
C GLY A 88 -11.88 7.03 -10.55
N THR A 89 -10.93 6.11 -10.60
CA THR A 89 -9.85 6.19 -11.58
C THR A 89 -9.81 4.92 -12.40
N GLU A 90 -8.96 4.92 -13.41
CA GLU A 90 -8.79 3.72 -14.20
C GLU A 90 -8.19 2.60 -13.41
N VAL A 91 -7.31 2.96 -12.50
CA VAL A 91 -6.69 1.97 -11.65
C VAL A 91 -7.74 1.31 -10.77
N GLY A 92 -8.66 2.12 -10.27
CA GLY A 92 -9.73 1.61 -9.44
C GLY A 92 -10.61 0.63 -10.18
N ARG A 93 -10.83 0.87 -11.45
CA ARG A 93 -11.65 -0.03 -12.23
C ARG A 93 -10.95 -1.34 -12.47
N ALA A 94 -9.63 -1.30 -12.62
CA ALA A 94 -8.86 -2.50 -12.85
C ALA A 94 -8.72 -3.33 -11.58
N PHE A 95 -8.78 -2.68 -10.43
CA PHE A 95 -8.60 -3.37 -9.15
C PHE A 95 -9.84 -3.20 -8.29
N PRO A 96 -10.66 -4.22 -8.20
CA PRO A 96 -11.88 -4.15 -7.42
C PRO A 96 -11.58 -3.80 -5.97
N THR A 97 -12.47 -3.06 -5.35
CA THR A 97 -12.22 -2.62 -3.99
C THR A 97 -12.47 -3.70 -2.95
N THR A 98 -13.32 -4.63 -3.25
CA THR A 98 -13.64 -5.67 -2.29
C THR A 98 -12.43 -6.40 -1.74
N PRO A 99 -11.50 -6.80 -2.55
CA PRO A 99 -10.34 -7.54 -2.06
C PRO A 99 -9.41 -6.74 -1.18
N VAL A 100 -9.56 -5.44 -1.16
CA VAL A 100 -8.67 -4.60 -0.38
C VAL A 100 -8.57 -5.02 1.07
N THR A 101 -9.69 -5.15 1.72
CA THR A 101 -9.69 -5.51 3.12
C THR A 101 -9.14 -6.89 3.35
N ARG A 102 -9.48 -7.80 2.48
CA ARG A 102 -9.01 -9.12 2.59
C ARG A 102 -7.54 -9.25 2.41
N ALA A 103 -6.98 -8.50 1.51
CA ALA A 103 -5.56 -8.58 1.21
C ALA A 103 -4.70 -8.17 2.39
N VAL A 104 -5.16 -7.22 3.13
CA VAL A 104 -4.37 -6.71 4.24
C VAL A 104 -4.35 -7.68 5.41
N VAL A 105 -5.50 -8.15 5.78
CA VAL A 105 -5.61 -9.00 6.95
C VAL A 105 -4.98 -10.37 6.79
N PRO A 106 -5.25 -11.08 5.71
CA PRO A 106 -4.71 -12.41 5.58
C PRO A 106 -3.20 -12.46 5.52
N LEU A 107 -2.60 -11.45 4.98
CA LEU A 107 -1.16 -11.44 4.86
C LEU A 107 -0.49 -11.52 6.22
N GLU A 108 -0.97 -10.73 7.13
CA GLU A 108 -0.43 -10.70 8.44
C GLU A 108 -0.68 -12.01 9.15
N ARG A 109 -1.82 -12.56 8.94
CA ARG A 109 -2.17 -13.79 9.58
C ARG A 109 -1.36 -14.95 9.04
N ASN A 110 -1.08 -14.94 7.77
CA ASN A 110 -0.29 -15.99 7.18
C ASN A 110 1.10 -16.02 7.73
N ASP A 111 1.67 -14.87 7.96
CA ASP A 111 2.98 -14.80 8.54
C ASP A 111 2.99 -15.48 9.88
N ARG A 112 1.96 -15.24 10.66
CA ARG A 112 1.88 -15.82 11.95
C ARG A 112 1.68 -17.31 11.89
N ASP A 113 0.80 -17.74 11.02
CA ASP A 113 0.53 -19.13 10.86
C ASP A 113 1.74 -19.88 10.41
N SER A 114 2.48 -19.31 9.55
CA SER A 114 3.68 -19.96 9.10
C SER A 114 4.67 -20.10 10.23
N GLY A 115 4.62 -19.21 11.16
CA GLY A 115 5.51 -19.28 12.27
C GLY A 115 5.14 -20.36 13.22
N SER A 116 3.95 -20.81 13.15
CA SER A 116 3.52 -21.87 14.03
C SER A 116 3.98 -23.22 13.54
#